data_5ac1863df0922177d74198e8037cccf9
#
_entry.id   5ac1863df0922177d74198e8037cccf9
#
_cell.length_a   1.000
_cell.length_b   1.000
_cell.length_c   1.000
_cell.angle_alpha   90.00
_cell.angle_beta   90.00
_cell.angle_gamma   90.00
#
_symmetry.space_group_name_H-M   'P 1'
#
loop_
_entity.id
_entity.type
_entity.pdbx_description
1 polymer ?
#
loop_
_entity_poly.entity_id
_entity_poly.type
_entity_poly.pdbx_seq_one_letter_code
_entity_poly.pdbx_strand_id
1 'polypeptide(L)'
;MGRLRANHQNIVVIEKDFLRLSEYVGVPVHGIFGYDIFNNFVVTIDFSKRELLLTQNGNYKYKTSKGDKHPIVIEDTKPFTDAVTLFADGREKPIRVLIDTGAGHALLLNNSPKETYRLPEKVIRAQLGRGLNGVINGNLGRVDRMKLGRFELDNIVASFPDSAGFSAKMGSNVERQGNIGCELLRRFKVTMNYHEGYMVLKPNKSRLREKFEHDMSGMEIRAEGSDLRSYFVNHVQEKSPAAGAGLMEGDQLLFIDDHAATELNVSEIYKLMQRGDGRNIDLLVKRNGNIFFTKLTLRRMI
;
A
#
# COMPACT_ATOMS: atom_id res chain seq x y z
N MET A 1 -21.52 8.89 4.53
CA MET A 1 -22.21 8.39 3.32
C MET A 1 -23.62 8.95 3.12
N GLY A 2 -23.97 9.96 3.84
CA GLY A 2 -25.18 10.74 3.60
C GLY A 2 -26.49 9.94 3.68
N ARG A 3 -27.27 9.97 2.61
CA ARG A 3 -28.61 9.36 2.55
C ARG A 3 -28.66 7.95 1.93
N LEU A 4 -27.50 7.32 1.68
CA LEU A 4 -27.45 5.95 1.16
C LEU A 4 -27.98 4.98 2.22
N ARG A 5 -28.95 4.17 1.85
CA ARG A 5 -29.46 3.05 2.65
C ARG A 5 -29.28 1.77 1.85
N ALA A 6 -28.74 0.77 2.48
CA ALA A 6 -28.67 -0.57 1.94
C ALA A 6 -29.43 -1.53 2.86
N ASN A 7 -30.33 -2.34 2.29
CA ASN A 7 -31.07 -3.35 3.01
C ASN A 7 -30.52 -4.73 2.67
N HIS A 8 -30.68 -5.69 3.57
CA HIS A 8 -30.32 -7.10 3.37
C HIS A 8 -28.83 -7.30 3.00
N GLN A 9 -27.94 -6.54 3.65
CA GLN A 9 -26.50 -6.70 3.47
C GLN A 9 -25.95 -7.73 4.43
N ASN A 10 -25.11 -8.63 3.92
CA ASN A 10 -24.34 -9.55 4.77
C ASN A 10 -23.12 -8.78 5.33
N ILE A 11 -23.01 -8.72 6.64
CA ILE A 11 -21.90 -8.09 7.34
C ILE A 11 -21.19 -9.15 8.17
N VAL A 12 -19.89 -9.28 7.98
CA VAL A 12 -19.04 -10.09 8.86
C VAL A 12 -18.58 -9.19 10.01
N VAL A 13 -18.97 -9.57 11.21
CA VAL A 13 -18.54 -8.88 12.43
C VAL A 13 -17.36 -9.64 13.02
N ILE A 14 -16.24 -8.94 13.25
CA ILE A 14 -15.04 -9.47 13.88
C ILE A 14 -15.14 -9.19 15.39
N GLU A 15 -15.31 -10.22 16.21
CA GLU A 15 -15.48 -10.08 17.66
C GLU A 15 -14.20 -9.55 18.35
N LYS A 16 -13.03 -9.97 17.86
CA LYS A 16 -11.73 -9.49 18.37
C LYS A 16 -10.95 -8.85 17.22
N ASP A 17 -10.56 -7.59 17.38
CA ASP A 17 -9.75 -6.89 16.38
C ASP A 17 -8.31 -7.44 16.33
N PHE A 18 -8.16 -8.60 15.69
CA PHE A 18 -6.84 -9.20 15.46
C PHE A 18 -6.08 -8.51 14.31
N LEU A 19 -6.76 -7.72 13.49
CA LEU A 19 -6.15 -6.99 12.38
C LEU A 19 -5.41 -5.75 12.87
N ARG A 20 -5.92 -5.11 13.93
CA ARG A 20 -5.39 -3.89 14.52
C ARG A 20 -5.11 -2.80 13.48
N LEU A 21 -5.96 -2.70 12.46
CA LEU A 21 -5.75 -1.79 11.33
C LEU A 21 -5.62 -0.33 11.76
N SER A 22 -6.39 0.09 12.76
CA SER A 22 -6.33 1.45 13.30
C SER A 22 -4.94 1.82 13.79
N GLU A 23 -4.21 0.88 14.40
CA GLU A 23 -2.87 1.12 14.93
C GLU A 23 -1.82 1.29 13.83
N TYR A 24 -1.95 0.54 12.73
CA TYR A 24 -1.03 0.64 11.59
C TYR A 24 -1.33 1.82 10.66
N VAL A 25 -2.61 2.18 10.54
CA VAL A 25 -3.03 3.32 9.69
C VAL A 25 -2.95 4.65 10.46
N GLY A 26 -3.00 4.59 11.81
CA GLY A 26 -2.97 5.76 12.67
C GLY A 26 -4.25 6.58 12.67
N VAL A 27 -5.37 5.96 12.24
CA VAL A 27 -6.71 6.54 12.27
C VAL A 27 -7.73 5.44 12.58
N PRO A 28 -8.89 5.77 13.21
CA PRO A 28 -9.91 4.77 13.50
C PRO A 28 -10.41 4.09 12.22
N VAL A 29 -10.29 2.79 12.14
CA VAL A 29 -10.81 1.94 11.06
C VAL A 29 -11.93 1.08 11.64
N HIS A 30 -13.16 1.34 11.26
CA HIS A 30 -14.35 0.66 11.80
C HIS A 30 -14.82 -0.50 10.91
N GLY A 31 -14.28 -0.65 9.70
CA GLY A 31 -14.64 -1.72 8.79
C GLY A 31 -13.99 -1.58 7.43
N ILE A 32 -14.21 -2.60 6.60
CA ILE A 32 -13.71 -2.69 5.23
C ILE A 32 -14.90 -2.78 4.30
N PHE A 33 -14.95 -1.89 3.30
CA PHE A 33 -15.88 -1.98 2.19
C PHE A 33 -15.28 -2.83 1.08
N GLY A 34 -16.07 -3.75 0.57
CA GLY A 34 -15.65 -4.65 -0.49
C GLY A 34 -16.56 -4.63 -1.71
N TYR A 35 -16.69 -5.79 -2.31
CA TYR A 35 -17.35 -6.05 -3.57
C TYR A 35 -18.74 -5.43 -3.70
N ASP A 36 -19.58 -5.49 -2.65
CA ASP A 36 -20.97 -5.05 -2.72
C ASP A 36 -21.12 -3.58 -3.13
N ILE A 37 -20.23 -2.72 -2.65
CA ILE A 37 -20.24 -1.29 -3.04
C ILE A 37 -19.86 -1.14 -4.51
N PHE A 38 -18.81 -1.82 -4.97
CA PHE A 38 -18.31 -1.72 -6.34
C PHE A 38 -19.26 -2.38 -7.35
N ASN A 39 -19.99 -3.41 -6.94
CA ASN A 39 -20.96 -4.09 -7.79
C ASN A 39 -22.24 -3.27 -7.98
N ASN A 40 -22.64 -2.52 -6.97
CA ASN A 40 -23.88 -1.76 -6.99
C ASN A 40 -23.70 -0.32 -7.52
N PHE A 41 -22.47 0.20 -7.56
CA PHE A 41 -22.17 1.57 -7.99
C PHE A 41 -20.95 1.64 -8.89
N VAL A 42 -20.93 2.62 -9.76
CA VAL A 42 -19.69 3.10 -10.34
C VAL A 42 -18.98 3.94 -9.29
N VAL A 43 -17.82 3.47 -8.85
CA VAL A 43 -17.05 4.05 -7.75
C VAL A 43 -15.91 4.89 -8.30
N THR A 44 -15.88 6.18 -7.96
CA THR A 44 -14.77 7.07 -8.30
C THR A 44 -14.01 7.44 -7.04
N ILE A 45 -12.69 7.16 -7.03
CA ILE A 45 -11.76 7.49 -5.94
C ILE A 45 -10.87 8.63 -6.40
N ASP A 46 -10.98 9.78 -5.73
CA ASP A 46 -10.11 10.93 -5.93
C ASP A 46 -9.15 11.06 -4.73
N PHE A 47 -7.99 10.44 -4.85
CA PHE A 47 -6.98 10.45 -3.77
C PHE A 47 -6.44 11.84 -3.44
N SER A 48 -6.51 12.80 -4.37
CA SER A 48 -6.04 14.16 -4.13
C SER A 48 -7.01 14.96 -3.30
N LYS A 49 -8.29 14.75 -3.54
CA LYS A 49 -9.37 15.40 -2.79
C LYS A 49 -9.78 14.60 -1.55
N ARG A 50 -9.32 13.35 -1.45
CA ARG A 50 -9.78 12.38 -0.43
C ARG A 50 -11.29 12.16 -0.50
N GLU A 51 -11.81 12.05 -1.72
CA GLU A 51 -13.22 11.89 -2.00
C GLU A 51 -13.53 10.51 -2.60
N LEU A 52 -14.62 9.91 -2.15
CA LEU A 52 -15.24 8.74 -2.73
C LEU A 52 -16.60 9.15 -3.30
N LEU A 53 -16.77 9.03 -4.62
CA LEU A 53 -18.03 9.32 -5.29
C LEU A 53 -18.67 8.01 -5.75
N LEU A 54 -19.90 7.77 -5.30
CA LEU A 54 -20.72 6.65 -5.70
C LEU A 54 -21.77 7.13 -6.71
N THR A 55 -21.77 6.57 -7.90
CA THR A 55 -22.73 6.89 -8.96
C THR A 55 -23.53 5.65 -9.29
N GLN A 56 -24.85 5.75 -9.38
CA GLN A 56 -25.68 4.62 -9.83
C GLN A 56 -25.26 4.16 -11.23
N ASN A 57 -25.24 2.87 -11.47
CA ASN A 57 -24.70 2.26 -12.70
C ASN A 57 -25.25 2.92 -13.96
N GLY A 58 -26.57 3.09 -14.11
CA GLY A 58 -27.18 3.70 -15.28
C GLY A 58 -26.93 5.22 -15.47
N ASN A 59 -26.45 5.90 -14.43
CA ASN A 59 -26.25 7.36 -14.45
C ASN A 59 -24.81 7.75 -14.80
N TYR A 60 -23.86 6.83 -14.74
CA TYR A 60 -22.49 7.11 -15.13
C TYR A 60 -22.32 7.02 -16.65
N LYS A 61 -21.87 8.11 -17.26
CA LYS A 61 -21.51 8.13 -18.68
C LYS A 61 -20.01 8.39 -18.82
N TYR A 62 -19.31 7.42 -19.42
CA TYR A 62 -17.91 7.59 -19.76
C TYR A 62 -17.75 8.68 -20.83
N LYS A 63 -16.73 9.52 -20.67
CA LYS A 63 -16.23 10.47 -21.66
C LYS A 63 -14.71 10.43 -21.62
N THR A 64 -14.06 10.61 -22.76
CA THR A 64 -12.57 10.60 -22.85
C THR A 64 -11.91 11.67 -21.98
N SER A 65 -12.59 12.79 -21.73
CA SER A 65 -12.13 13.84 -20.80
C SER A 65 -12.05 13.38 -19.34
N LYS A 66 -12.67 12.25 -18.99
CA LYS A 66 -12.60 11.66 -17.64
C LYS A 66 -11.34 10.80 -17.42
N GLY A 67 -10.62 10.47 -18.49
CA GLY A 67 -9.41 9.65 -18.43
C GLY A 67 -9.45 8.51 -19.44
N ASP A 68 -8.50 7.59 -19.32
CA ASP A 68 -8.36 6.44 -20.21
C ASP A 68 -9.14 5.26 -19.68
N LYS A 69 -9.94 4.67 -20.56
CA LYS A 69 -10.69 3.46 -20.28
C LYS A 69 -9.78 2.25 -20.41
N HIS A 70 -9.74 1.43 -19.36
CA HIS A 70 -8.93 0.24 -19.27
C HIS A 70 -9.78 -0.96 -18.84
N PRO A 71 -9.68 -2.12 -19.49
CA PRO A 71 -10.52 -3.28 -19.17
C PRO A 71 -10.18 -3.85 -17.79
N ILE A 72 -11.21 -4.29 -17.08
CA ILE A 72 -11.09 -5.11 -15.88
C ILE A 72 -12.00 -6.31 -15.99
N VAL A 73 -11.62 -7.39 -15.36
CA VAL A 73 -12.43 -8.62 -15.26
C VAL A 73 -12.74 -8.86 -13.80
N ILE A 74 -14.00 -9.11 -13.50
CA ILE A 74 -14.44 -9.45 -12.14
C ILE A 74 -14.55 -10.96 -12.04
N GLU A 75 -13.69 -11.56 -11.23
CA GLU A 75 -13.71 -12.99 -10.94
C GLU A 75 -13.63 -13.21 -9.43
N ASP A 76 -14.42 -14.11 -8.91
CA ASP A 76 -14.46 -14.39 -7.49
C ASP A 76 -14.58 -13.11 -6.64
N THR A 77 -15.51 -12.22 -7.07
CA THR A 77 -15.79 -10.91 -6.45
C THR A 77 -14.61 -9.90 -6.45
N LYS A 78 -13.55 -10.19 -7.18
CA LYS A 78 -12.31 -9.38 -7.21
C LYS A 78 -12.04 -8.82 -8.61
N PRO A 79 -11.55 -7.57 -8.72
CA PRO A 79 -11.22 -6.93 -9.99
C PRO A 79 -9.79 -7.25 -10.42
N PHE A 80 -9.64 -7.79 -11.62
CA PHE A 80 -8.35 -8.07 -12.24
C PHE A 80 -8.16 -7.22 -13.49
N THR A 81 -6.91 -6.95 -13.80
CA THR A 81 -6.52 -6.26 -15.04
C THR A 81 -5.17 -6.78 -15.51
N ASP A 82 -4.91 -6.60 -16.81
CA ASP A 82 -3.63 -6.96 -17.41
C ASP A 82 -2.68 -5.77 -17.43
N ALA A 83 -1.40 -6.05 -17.22
CA ALA A 83 -0.31 -5.09 -17.28
C ALA A 83 0.93 -5.78 -17.85
N VAL A 84 1.97 -5.01 -18.14
CA VAL A 84 3.27 -5.54 -18.56
C VAL A 84 4.34 -4.99 -17.64
N THR A 85 5.19 -5.86 -17.10
CA THR A 85 6.37 -5.46 -16.30
C THR A 85 7.64 -5.67 -17.10
N LEU A 86 8.57 -4.71 -16.98
CA LEU A 86 9.95 -4.80 -17.47
C LEU A 86 10.89 -4.94 -16.28
N PHE A 87 11.69 -5.97 -16.27
CA PHE A 87 12.72 -6.24 -15.25
C PHE A 87 14.10 -5.78 -15.72
N ALA A 88 15.03 -5.62 -14.76
CA ALA A 88 16.40 -5.17 -15.01
C ALA A 88 17.18 -6.02 -16.03
N ASP A 89 16.80 -7.27 -16.24
CA ASP A 89 17.38 -8.17 -17.24
C ASP A 89 16.79 -7.96 -18.65
N GLY A 90 15.99 -6.92 -18.86
CA GLY A 90 15.37 -6.57 -20.13
C GLY A 90 14.14 -7.41 -20.53
N ARG A 91 13.72 -8.35 -19.70
CA ARG A 91 12.54 -9.18 -19.99
C ARG A 91 11.26 -8.42 -19.72
N GLU A 92 10.43 -8.30 -20.74
CA GLU A 92 9.04 -7.89 -20.59
C GLU A 92 8.16 -9.11 -20.26
N LYS A 93 7.33 -8.98 -19.22
CA LYS A 93 6.36 -10.01 -18.84
C LYS A 93 4.96 -9.43 -18.77
N PRO A 94 4.01 -9.98 -19.53
CA PRO A 94 2.60 -9.73 -19.28
C PRO A 94 2.24 -10.34 -17.91
N ILE A 95 1.49 -9.60 -17.12
CA ILE A 95 1.03 -10.01 -15.81
C ILE A 95 -0.45 -9.70 -15.65
N ARG A 96 -1.15 -10.58 -14.97
CA ARG A 96 -2.51 -10.33 -14.49
C ARG A 96 -2.44 -9.94 -13.03
N VAL A 97 -2.99 -8.80 -12.68
CA VAL A 97 -2.92 -8.25 -11.33
C VAL A 97 -4.31 -7.96 -10.76
N LEU A 98 -4.45 -8.22 -9.47
CA LEU A 98 -5.59 -7.76 -8.69
C LEU A 98 -5.47 -6.24 -8.46
N ILE A 99 -6.56 -5.52 -8.62
CA ILE A 99 -6.66 -4.11 -8.22
C ILE A 99 -7.10 -4.07 -6.76
N ASP A 100 -6.17 -3.74 -5.86
CA ASP A 100 -6.39 -3.76 -4.42
C ASP A 100 -6.30 -2.35 -3.83
N THR A 101 -7.45 -1.70 -3.67
CA THR A 101 -7.53 -0.35 -3.08
C THR A 101 -7.32 -0.35 -1.56
N GLY A 102 -7.26 -1.50 -0.91
CA GLY A 102 -6.94 -1.66 0.51
C GLY A 102 -5.46 -1.85 0.80
N ALA A 103 -4.65 -2.15 -0.23
CA ALA A 103 -3.23 -2.39 -0.08
C ALA A 103 -2.40 -1.10 -0.23
N GLY A 104 -1.45 -0.87 0.67
CA GLY A 104 -0.59 0.32 0.67
C GLY A 104 0.55 0.29 -0.33
N HIS A 105 0.99 -0.88 -0.80
CA HIS A 105 2.11 -1.02 -1.74
C HIS A 105 1.78 -0.49 -3.14
N ALA A 106 2.80 -0.32 -4.00
CA ALA A 106 2.60 0.01 -5.40
C ALA A 106 2.33 -1.25 -6.23
N LEU A 107 3.21 -2.23 -6.12
CA LEU A 107 3.17 -3.50 -6.83
C LEU A 107 3.56 -4.63 -5.87
N LEU A 108 2.85 -5.74 -5.94
CA LEU A 108 3.23 -6.98 -5.28
C LEU A 108 3.27 -8.06 -6.35
N LEU A 109 4.35 -8.82 -6.43
CA LEU A 109 4.52 -9.91 -7.40
C LEU A 109 4.67 -11.23 -6.65
N ASN A 110 3.82 -12.18 -7.00
CA ASN A 110 3.80 -13.51 -6.39
C ASN A 110 4.68 -14.47 -7.20
N ASN A 111 5.56 -15.18 -6.51
CA ASN A 111 6.11 -16.38 -7.07
C ASN A 111 5.09 -17.51 -7.00
N SER A 112 4.90 -18.21 -8.10
CA SER A 112 4.10 -19.42 -8.17
C SER A 112 4.96 -20.62 -8.56
N PRO A 113 4.53 -21.86 -8.33
CA PRO A 113 5.26 -23.05 -8.81
C PRO A 113 5.46 -23.06 -10.33
N LYS A 114 4.55 -22.40 -11.07
CA LYS A 114 4.60 -22.31 -12.53
C LYS A 114 5.43 -21.12 -13.02
N GLU A 115 5.63 -20.12 -12.17
CA GLU A 115 6.28 -18.88 -12.56
C GLU A 115 7.07 -18.28 -11.40
N THR A 116 8.40 -18.30 -11.56
CA THR A 116 9.33 -17.72 -10.61
C THR A 116 9.86 -16.42 -11.17
N TYR A 117 9.64 -15.31 -10.46
CA TYR A 117 10.29 -14.05 -10.75
C TYR A 117 11.70 -14.10 -10.16
N ARG A 118 12.71 -13.88 -11.01
CA ARG A 118 14.06 -13.63 -10.51
C ARG A 118 14.00 -12.31 -9.72
N LEU A 119 14.39 -12.38 -8.46
CA LEU A 119 14.47 -11.17 -7.62
C LEU A 119 15.44 -10.16 -8.26
N PRO A 120 15.19 -8.86 -8.13
CA PRO A 120 16.15 -7.83 -8.47
C PRO A 120 17.49 -8.03 -7.75
N GLU A 121 18.57 -7.51 -8.31
CA GLU A 121 19.91 -7.64 -7.68
C GLU A 121 19.95 -7.00 -6.28
N LYS A 122 19.27 -5.87 -6.14
CA LYS A 122 19.14 -5.20 -4.84
C LYS A 122 17.78 -5.50 -4.25
N VAL A 123 17.77 -6.25 -3.19
CA VAL A 123 16.58 -6.51 -2.38
C VAL A 123 16.90 -6.36 -0.90
N ILE A 124 15.90 -5.99 -0.13
CA ILE A 124 15.96 -6.01 1.32
C ILE A 124 14.87 -6.93 1.85
N ARG A 125 15.21 -7.66 2.90
CA ARG A 125 14.24 -8.43 3.67
C ARG A 125 13.35 -7.46 4.43
N ALA A 126 12.02 -7.59 4.35
CA ALA A 126 11.10 -6.70 5.02
C ALA A 126 9.79 -7.40 5.40
N GLN A 127 9.12 -6.85 6.40
CA GLN A 127 7.72 -7.10 6.60
C GLN A 127 6.94 -6.28 5.57
N LEU A 128 6.25 -6.97 4.65
CA LEU A 128 5.55 -6.35 3.51
C LEU A 128 4.18 -5.79 3.87
N GLY A 129 3.71 -6.10 5.05
CA GLY A 129 2.42 -5.67 5.57
C GLY A 129 1.72 -6.76 6.37
N ARG A 130 0.45 -6.51 6.67
CA ARG A 130 -0.43 -7.43 7.38
C ARG A 130 -1.69 -7.67 6.56
N GLY A 131 -1.95 -8.93 6.25
CA GLY A 131 -3.19 -9.37 5.61
C GLY A 131 -4.17 -9.97 6.63
N LEU A 132 -5.33 -10.40 6.16
CA LEU A 132 -6.35 -11.07 6.99
C LEU A 132 -5.78 -12.31 7.71
N ASN A 133 -4.77 -12.95 7.17
CA ASN A 133 -4.15 -14.16 7.70
C ASN A 133 -2.82 -13.91 8.43
N GLY A 134 -2.55 -12.68 8.84
CA GLY A 134 -1.38 -12.29 9.64
C GLY A 134 -0.31 -11.51 8.86
N VAL A 135 0.89 -11.50 9.43
CA VAL A 135 2.05 -10.79 8.88
C VAL A 135 2.52 -11.44 7.58
N ILE A 136 2.83 -10.62 6.59
CA ILE A 136 3.38 -11.02 5.30
C ILE A 136 4.83 -10.59 5.26
N ASN A 137 5.74 -11.56 5.23
CA ASN A 137 7.17 -11.34 5.08
C ASN A 137 7.61 -11.61 3.64
N GLY A 138 8.72 -10.99 3.25
CA GLY A 138 9.27 -11.17 1.91
C GLY A 138 10.41 -10.20 1.63
N ASN A 139 10.62 -9.92 0.36
CA ASN A 139 11.64 -8.99 -0.08
C ASN A 139 11.00 -7.75 -0.71
N LEU A 140 11.62 -6.60 -0.52
CA LEU A 140 11.37 -5.40 -1.31
C LEU A 140 12.49 -5.25 -2.33
N GLY A 141 12.15 -4.84 -3.53
CA GLY A 141 13.09 -4.55 -4.59
C GLY A 141 12.46 -3.60 -5.60
N ARG A 142 13.13 -3.37 -6.75
CA ARG A 142 12.58 -2.50 -7.78
C ARG A 142 12.30 -3.25 -9.07
N VAL A 143 11.19 -2.91 -9.70
CA VAL A 143 10.86 -3.27 -11.08
C VAL A 143 11.12 -2.04 -11.93
N ASP A 144 11.83 -2.21 -13.03
CA ASP A 144 12.29 -1.08 -13.85
C ASP A 144 11.12 -0.29 -14.43
N ARG A 145 10.14 -1.02 -14.97
CA ARG A 145 8.95 -0.39 -15.57
C ARG A 145 7.73 -1.29 -15.50
N MET A 146 6.57 -0.64 -15.40
CA MET A 146 5.26 -1.28 -15.59
C MET A 146 4.44 -0.45 -16.56
N LYS A 147 3.84 -1.12 -17.54
CA LYS A 147 2.84 -0.54 -18.44
C LYS A 147 1.45 -0.94 -17.98
N LEU A 148 0.63 0.05 -17.67
CA LEU A 148 -0.79 -0.12 -17.35
C LEU A 148 -1.62 0.68 -18.36
N GLY A 149 -2.19 0.00 -19.34
CA GLY A 149 -2.76 0.64 -20.52
C GLY A 149 -1.69 1.46 -21.25
N ARG A 150 -1.94 2.75 -21.46
CA ARG A 150 -0.97 3.66 -22.09
C ARG A 150 0.03 4.29 -21.12
N PHE A 151 -0.11 4.05 -19.81
CA PHE A 151 0.73 4.66 -18.80
C PHE A 151 1.96 3.78 -18.54
N GLU A 152 3.12 4.40 -18.59
CA GLU A 152 4.38 3.79 -18.20
C GLU A 152 4.81 4.40 -16.85
N LEU A 153 5.13 3.53 -15.92
CA LEU A 153 5.56 3.87 -14.58
C LEU A 153 6.93 3.25 -14.36
N ASP A 154 7.92 4.07 -14.05
CA ASP A 154 9.31 3.63 -13.95
C ASP A 154 9.73 3.44 -12.48
N ASN A 155 10.70 2.54 -12.30
CA ASN A 155 11.43 2.34 -11.05
C ASN A 155 10.51 2.08 -9.84
N ILE A 156 9.57 1.15 -10.02
CA ILE A 156 8.52 0.86 -9.05
C ILE A 156 9.07 0.04 -7.90
N VAL A 157 8.80 0.45 -6.66
CA VAL A 157 9.03 -0.40 -5.49
C VAL A 157 8.02 -1.54 -5.51
N ALA A 158 8.54 -2.76 -5.57
CA ALA A 158 7.75 -3.97 -5.63
C ALA A 158 8.03 -4.87 -4.42
N SER A 159 6.97 -5.50 -3.93
CA SER A 159 6.99 -6.49 -2.86
C SER A 159 7.01 -7.89 -3.46
N PHE A 160 7.90 -8.74 -2.95
CA PHE A 160 8.04 -10.14 -3.34
C PHE A 160 7.82 -11.01 -2.09
N PRO A 161 6.59 -11.40 -1.78
CA PRO A 161 6.28 -12.21 -0.60
C PRO A 161 6.90 -13.59 -0.69
N ASP A 162 7.16 -14.20 0.47
CA ASP A 162 7.62 -15.57 0.53
C ASP A 162 6.56 -16.51 -0.06
N SER A 163 7.00 -17.38 -0.95
CA SER A 163 6.12 -18.24 -1.77
C SER A 163 5.32 -19.29 -0.97
N ALA A 164 5.81 -19.66 0.21
CA ALA A 164 5.18 -20.68 1.03
C ALA A 164 3.89 -20.17 1.68
N GLY A 165 2.81 -20.15 0.93
CA GLY A 165 1.46 -19.95 1.47
C GLY A 165 0.81 -18.59 1.17
N PHE A 166 1.42 -17.69 0.42
CA PHE A 166 0.76 -16.42 0.08
C PHE A 166 -0.45 -16.64 -0.83
N SER A 167 -0.33 -17.46 -1.87
CA SER A 167 -1.43 -17.78 -2.78
C SER A 167 -2.55 -18.56 -2.08
N ALA A 168 -2.20 -19.53 -1.23
CA ALA A 168 -3.15 -20.28 -0.42
C ALA A 168 -3.85 -19.42 0.65
N LYS A 169 -3.15 -18.42 1.19
CA LYS A 169 -3.70 -17.52 2.21
C LYS A 169 -4.64 -16.45 1.65
N MET A 170 -4.62 -16.20 0.35
CA MET A 170 -5.45 -15.15 -0.27
C MET A 170 -6.85 -15.62 -0.68
N GLY A 171 -7.20 -16.90 -0.45
CA GLY A 171 -8.57 -17.43 -0.60
C GLY A 171 -9.18 -17.26 -1.99
N SER A 172 -8.37 -17.20 -3.06
CA SER A 172 -8.84 -17.09 -4.43
C SER A 172 -8.16 -18.12 -5.31
N ASN A 173 -8.95 -18.88 -6.04
CA ASN A 173 -8.47 -19.86 -7.03
C ASN A 173 -8.11 -19.19 -8.38
N VAL A 174 -8.24 -17.86 -8.48
CA VAL A 174 -7.96 -17.11 -9.71
C VAL A 174 -6.47 -16.96 -9.88
N GLU A 175 -5.97 -17.43 -11.01
CA GLU A 175 -4.55 -17.31 -11.36
C GLU A 175 -4.20 -15.83 -11.61
N ARG A 176 -3.20 -15.35 -10.88
CA ARG A 176 -2.67 -14.00 -10.99
C ARG A 176 -1.20 -13.97 -10.60
N GLN A 177 -0.50 -12.99 -11.14
CA GLN A 177 0.91 -12.78 -10.86
C GLN A 177 1.15 -11.75 -9.77
N GLY A 178 0.14 -10.98 -9.37
CA GLY A 178 0.34 -9.98 -8.33
C GLY A 178 -0.87 -9.09 -8.03
N ASN A 179 -0.58 -8.00 -7.32
CA ASN A 179 -1.56 -6.96 -6.98
C ASN A 179 -0.98 -5.59 -7.27
N ILE A 180 -1.81 -4.64 -7.70
CA ILE A 180 -1.52 -3.21 -7.68
C ILE A 180 -2.29 -2.55 -6.54
N GLY A 181 -1.59 -1.74 -5.75
CA GLY A 181 -2.15 -1.10 -4.55
C GLY A 181 -2.22 0.42 -4.63
N CYS A 182 -2.56 1.02 -3.49
CA CYS A 182 -2.83 2.46 -3.39
C CYS A 182 -1.64 3.33 -3.77
N GLU A 183 -0.40 2.91 -3.51
CA GLU A 183 0.77 3.72 -3.87
C GLU A 183 0.90 3.92 -5.39
N LEU A 184 0.44 2.96 -6.20
CA LEU A 184 0.33 3.11 -7.64
C LEU A 184 -0.96 3.86 -8.01
N LEU A 185 -2.10 3.42 -7.48
CA LEU A 185 -3.42 3.92 -7.87
C LEU A 185 -3.62 5.41 -7.54
N ARG A 186 -3.01 5.93 -6.46
CA ARG A 186 -3.10 7.34 -6.06
C ARG A 186 -2.50 8.33 -7.07
N ARG A 187 -1.76 7.83 -8.05
CA ARG A 187 -1.25 8.62 -9.18
C ARG A 187 -2.35 8.99 -10.17
N PHE A 188 -3.51 8.42 -9.98
CA PHE A 188 -4.69 8.63 -10.80
C PHE A 188 -5.90 9.01 -9.94
N LYS A 189 -6.86 9.65 -10.56
CA LYS A 189 -8.26 9.56 -10.16
C LYS A 189 -8.78 8.30 -10.82
N VAL A 190 -9.23 7.34 -10.01
CA VAL A 190 -9.65 6.01 -10.48
C VAL A 190 -11.16 5.91 -10.44
N THR A 191 -11.78 5.53 -11.55
CA THR A 191 -13.21 5.19 -11.58
C THR A 191 -13.34 3.73 -11.97
N MET A 192 -14.04 2.94 -11.18
CA MET A 192 -14.31 1.52 -11.42
C MET A 192 -15.77 1.30 -11.76
N ASN A 193 -16.02 0.67 -12.87
CA ASN A 193 -17.35 0.24 -13.30
C ASN A 193 -17.33 -1.29 -13.47
N TYR A 194 -17.68 -2.00 -12.40
CA TYR A 194 -17.68 -3.47 -12.40
C TYR A 194 -18.75 -4.02 -13.34
N HIS A 195 -19.89 -3.33 -13.43
CA HIS A 195 -21.00 -3.77 -14.26
C HIS A 195 -20.64 -3.82 -15.76
N GLU A 196 -19.88 -2.85 -16.23
CA GLU A 196 -19.43 -2.78 -17.63
C GLU A 196 -17.99 -3.28 -17.84
N GLY A 197 -17.33 -3.80 -16.81
CA GLY A 197 -16.01 -4.43 -16.91
C GLY A 197 -14.87 -3.47 -17.31
N TYR A 198 -14.84 -2.25 -16.74
CA TYR A 198 -13.73 -1.34 -17.01
C TYR A 198 -13.41 -0.43 -15.81
N MET A 199 -12.18 0.06 -15.79
CA MET A 199 -11.80 1.21 -14.99
C MET A 199 -11.42 2.38 -15.88
N VAL A 200 -11.49 3.60 -15.32
CA VAL A 200 -11.00 4.82 -15.98
C VAL A 200 -9.88 5.41 -15.14
N LEU A 201 -8.73 5.60 -15.76
CA LEU A 201 -7.54 6.18 -15.14
C LEU A 201 -7.35 7.61 -15.65
N LYS A 202 -7.62 8.59 -14.79
CA LYS A 202 -7.33 9.99 -15.08
C LYS A 202 -6.06 10.40 -14.34
N PRO A 203 -4.94 10.68 -15.07
CA PRO A 203 -3.67 10.94 -14.41
C PRO A 203 -3.70 12.24 -13.59
N ASN A 204 -3.16 12.17 -12.40
CA ASN A 204 -2.74 13.36 -11.66
C ASN A 204 -1.31 13.69 -12.06
N LYS A 205 -1.12 14.79 -12.81
CA LYS A 205 0.17 15.13 -13.44
C LYS A 205 1.32 15.30 -12.44
N SER A 206 1.04 15.83 -11.25
CA SER A 206 2.07 15.99 -10.21
C SER A 206 2.45 14.64 -9.60
N ARG A 207 1.46 13.86 -9.21
CA ARG A 207 1.69 12.54 -8.59
C ARG A 207 2.29 11.51 -9.55
N LEU A 208 1.95 11.59 -10.83
CA LEU A 208 2.50 10.67 -11.83
C LEU A 208 4.02 10.81 -11.98
N ARG A 209 4.57 12.00 -11.64
CA ARG A 209 6.02 12.29 -11.66
C ARG A 209 6.71 11.99 -10.33
N GLU A 210 5.96 11.69 -9.27
CA GLU A 210 6.54 11.31 -7.99
C GLU A 210 7.32 10.00 -8.14
N LYS A 211 8.52 9.95 -7.57
CA LYS A 211 9.28 8.70 -7.48
C LYS A 211 8.55 7.71 -6.59
N PHE A 212 8.73 6.43 -6.85
CA PHE A 212 8.35 5.40 -5.91
C PHE A 212 9.45 5.28 -4.86
N GLU A 213 9.16 5.75 -3.65
CA GLU A 213 10.10 5.69 -2.54
C GLU A 213 9.64 4.65 -1.52
N HIS A 214 10.60 4.05 -0.84
CA HIS A 214 10.38 3.17 0.30
C HIS A 214 10.79 3.87 1.58
N ASP A 215 10.41 3.32 2.72
CA ASP A 215 10.95 3.74 4.01
C ASP A 215 12.46 3.51 4.04
N MET A 216 13.23 4.58 4.31
CA MET A 216 14.70 4.55 4.36
C MET A 216 15.23 4.42 5.78
N SER A 217 14.36 4.34 6.78
CA SER A 217 14.71 4.11 8.18
C SER A 217 14.88 2.63 8.50
N GLY A 218 14.05 1.78 7.92
CA GLY A 218 13.93 0.37 8.25
C GLY A 218 13.28 0.13 9.60
N MET A 219 12.45 1.07 10.10
CA MET A 219 11.61 0.84 11.26
C MET A 219 10.14 0.82 10.86
N GLU A 220 9.40 -0.07 11.45
CA GLU A 220 7.95 -0.08 11.42
C GLU A 220 7.40 0.55 12.69
N ILE A 221 6.41 1.41 12.56
CA ILE A 221 5.75 2.05 13.70
C ILE A 221 4.31 1.61 13.82
N ARG A 222 3.79 1.62 15.04
CA ARG A 222 2.36 1.50 15.34
C ARG A 222 1.90 2.66 16.20
N ALA A 223 0.67 3.06 16.01
CA ALA A 223 0.00 4.08 16.81
C ALA A 223 -0.78 3.41 17.95
N GLU A 224 -0.69 3.95 19.14
CA GLU A 224 -1.41 3.50 20.33
C GLU A 224 -2.15 4.66 20.98
N GLY A 225 -2.99 4.32 21.98
CA GLY A 225 -3.83 5.27 22.67
C GLY A 225 -5.20 5.47 22.02
N SER A 226 -6.12 6.08 22.73
CA SER A 226 -7.49 6.31 22.26
C SER A 226 -7.54 7.30 21.09
N ASP A 227 -6.56 8.17 20.98
CA ASP A 227 -6.38 9.15 19.91
C ASP A 227 -5.44 8.69 18.78
N LEU A 228 -4.79 7.52 18.93
CA LEU A 228 -3.81 6.95 18.00
C LEU A 228 -2.64 7.92 17.72
N ARG A 229 -2.20 8.66 18.75
CA ARG A 229 -1.13 9.66 18.64
C ARG A 229 0.14 9.32 19.43
N SER A 230 0.17 8.16 20.08
CA SER A 230 1.37 7.62 20.71
C SER A 230 2.02 6.62 19.77
N TYR A 231 3.25 6.86 19.34
CA TYR A 231 3.92 6.05 18.34
C TYR A 231 5.01 5.20 18.94
N PHE A 232 4.97 3.91 18.66
CA PHE A 232 5.94 2.94 19.12
C PHE A 232 6.59 2.23 17.96
N VAL A 233 7.87 1.94 18.10
CA VAL A 233 8.60 1.07 17.18
C VAL A 233 8.03 -0.34 17.31
N ASN A 234 7.44 -0.86 16.25
CA ASN A 234 6.85 -2.20 16.17
C ASN A 234 7.85 -3.25 15.68
N HIS A 235 8.74 -2.85 14.79
CA HIS A 235 9.79 -3.70 14.26
C HIS A 235 10.97 -2.86 13.77
N VAL A 236 12.19 -3.38 13.93
CA VAL A 236 13.42 -2.80 13.39
C VAL A 236 14.09 -3.82 12.48
N GLN A 237 14.25 -3.45 11.22
CA GLN A 237 14.91 -4.29 10.23
C GLN A 237 16.41 -4.39 10.55
N GLU A 238 16.96 -5.60 10.48
CA GLU A 238 18.39 -5.83 10.66
C GLU A 238 19.22 -5.04 9.65
N LYS A 239 20.38 -4.52 10.09
CA LYS A 239 21.32 -3.74 9.27
C LYS A 239 20.72 -2.48 8.64
N SER A 240 19.55 -2.03 9.15
CA SER A 240 18.92 -0.79 8.72
C SER A 240 19.53 0.44 9.44
N PRO A 241 19.25 1.66 8.96
CA PRO A 241 19.55 2.87 9.69
C PRO A 241 18.99 2.91 11.11
N ALA A 242 17.76 2.43 11.32
CA ALA A 242 17.15 2.36 12.64
C ALA A 242 17.92 1.42 13.60
N ALA A 243 18.35 0.26 13.11
CA ALA A 243 19.21 -0.64 13.88
C ALA A 243 20.56 0.03 14.21
N GLY A 244 21.15 0.74 13.24
CA GLY A 244 22.39 1.50 13.44
C GLY A 244 22.26 2.65 14.43
N ALA A 245 21.08 3.27 14.52
CA ALA A 245 20.74 4.29 15.51
C ALA A 245 20.41 3.71 16.91
N GLY A 246 20.46 2.39 17.08
CA GLY A 246 20.18 1.71 18.35
C GLY A 246 18.71 1.65 18.72
N LEU A 247 17.78 1.86 17.76
CA LEU A 247 16.35 1.69 17.99
C LEU A 247 16.00 0.23 18.18
N MET A 248 14.99 -0.01 19.01
CA MET A 248 14.49 -1.35 19.35
C MET A 248 12.96 -1.36 19.34
N GLU A 249 12.40 -2.55 19.20
CA GLU A 249 10.97 -2.76 19.37
C GLU A 249 10.51 -2.33 20.77
N GLY A 250 9.38 -1.62 20.82
CA GLY A 250 8.83 -1.04 22.06
C GLY A 250 9.31 0.37 22.38
N ASP A 251 10.27 0.92 21.64
CA ASP A 251 10.67 2.32 21.80
C ASP A 251 9.51 3.25 21.48
N GLN A 252 9.24 4.22 22.33
CA GLN A 252 8.26 5.27 22.07
C GLN A 252 8.94 6.47 21.44
N LEU A 253 8.44 6.91 20.28
CA LEU A 253 8.90 8.14 19.63
C LEU A 253 8.24 9.35 20.29
N LEU A 254 9.03 10.25 20.87
CA LEU A 254 8.55 11.48 21.51
C LEU A 254 8.67 12.67 20.58
N PHE A 255 9.82 12.82 19.90
CA PHE A 255 10.06 13.85 18.89
C PHE A 255 10.74 13.26 17.66
N ILE A 256 10.44 13.84 16.52
CA ILE A 256 11.02 13.53 15.20
C ILE A 256 11.41 14.86 14.57
N ASP A 257 12.69 15.13 14.42
CA ASP A 257 13.22 16.46 14.12
C ASP A 257 12.67 17.49 15.14
N ASP A 258 12.07 18.57 14.68
CA ASP A 258 11.48 19.66 15.46
C ASP A 258 9.99 19.44 15.82
N HIS A 259 9.41 18.29 15.47
CA HIS A 259 8.02 17.99 15.71
C HIS A 259 7.81 17.04 16.89
N ALA A 260 6.89 17.38 17.78
CA ALA A 260 6.39 16.40 18.73
C ALA A 260 5.72 15.25 17.94
N ALA A 261 6.04 14.00 18.24
CA ALA A 261 5.51 12.87 17.49
C ALA A 261 3.96 12.86 17.49
N THR A 262 3.34 13.31 18.59
CA THR A 262 1.88 13.42 18.74
C THR A 262 1.23 14.42 17.79
N GLU A 263 1.96 15.36 17.22
CA GLU A 263 1.46 16.34 16.25
C GLU A 263 1.38 15.75 14.83
N LEU A 264 2.15 14.71 14.54
CA LEU A 264 2.21 14.05 13.25
C LEU A 264 1.18 12.91 13.18
N ASN A 265 0.76 12.56 11.99
CA ASN A 265 0.09 11.28 11.75
C ASN A 265 1.08 10.25 11.16
N VAL A 266 0.70 8.97 11.17
CA VAL A 266 1.54 7.86 10.67
C VAL A 266 2.07 8.13 9.26
N SER A 267 1.21 8.66 8.36
CA SER A 267 1.63 8.96 6.98
C SER A 267 2.64 10.11 6.90
N GLU A 268 2.57 11.08 7.80
CA GLU A 268 3.53 12.17 7.89
C GLU A 268 4.87 11.68 8.40
N ILE A 269 4.87 10.81 9.40
CA ILE A 269 6.09 10.17 9.91
C ILE A 269 6.77 9.37 8.79
N TYR A 270 6.04 8.50 8.09
CA TYR A 270 6.63 7.75 6.97
C TYR A 270 7.12 8.65 5.83
N LYS A 271 6.47 9.79 5.57
CA LYS A 271 6.99 10.77 4.61
C LYS A 271 8.31 11.41 5.05
N LEU A 272 8.51 11.63 6.36
CA LEU A 272 9.80 12.08 6.87
C LEU A 272 10.88 11.03 6.60
N MET A 273 10.58 9.75 6.79
CA MET A 273 11.50 8.63 6.56
C MET A 273 11.77 8.34 5.07
N GLN A 274 11.07 9.00 4.15
CA GLN A 274 11.26 8.93 2.70
C GLN A 274 11.96 10.17 2.11
N ARG A 275 12.35 11.15 2.92
CA ARG A 275 12.78 12.49 2.46
C ARG A 275 14.14 12.57 1.77
N GLY A 276 14.88 11.48 1.67
CA GLY A 276 16.13 11.46 0.89
C GLY A 276 17.24 10.69 1.57
N ASP A 277 18.03 10.07 0.72
CA ASP A 277 19.21 9.32 1.09
C ASP A 277 20.27 10.24 1.74
N GLY A 278 20.87 9.79 2.84
CA GLY A 278 21.87 10.54 3.60
C GLY A 278 21.29 11.61 4.52
N ARG A 279 19.98 11.85 4.56
CA ARG A 279 19.38 12.80 5.48
C ARG A 279 19.42 12.29 6.91
N ASN A 280 19.79 13.14 7.84
CA ASN A 280 19.69 12.89 9.26
C ASN A 280 18.30 13.29 9.77
N ILE A 281 17.75 12.43 10.61
CA ILE A 281 16.53 12.65 11.39
C ILE A 281 16.92 12.56 12.85
N ASP A 282 16.66 13.60 13.60
CA ASP A 282 16.89 13.64 15.05
C ASP A 282 15.67 13.02 15.77
N LEU A 283 15.93 12.10 16.69
CA LEU A 283 14.88 11.39 17.41
C LEU A 283 15.08 11.53 18.92
N LEU A 284 14.01 11.90 19.63
CA LEU A 284 13.91 11.77 21.07
C LEU A 284 13.03 10.55 21.37
N VAL A 285 13.58 9.59 22.10
CA VAL A 285 12.99 8.27 22.27
C VAL A 285 12.89 7.94 23.75
N LYS A 286 11.80 7.26 24.14
CA LYS A 286 11.62 6.71 25.49
C LYS A 286 11.65 5.20 25.47
N ARG A 287 12.53 4.59 26.28
CA ARG A 287 12.69 3.14 26.46
C ARG A 287 12.71 2.80 27.94
N ASN A 288 11.79 1.96 28.41
CA ASN A 288 11.73 1.53 29.80
C ASN A 288 11.79 2.69 30.82
N GLY A 289 11.07 3.78 30.52
CA GLY A 289 11.04 4.98 31.34
C GLY A 289 12.17 5.98 31.12
N ASN A 290 13.28 5.59 30.52
CA ASN A 290 14.43 6.46 30.20
C ASN A 290 14.25 7.16 28.88
N ILE A 291 14.64 8.42 28.81
CA ILE A 291 14.62 9.22 27.59
C ILE A 291 16.05 9.38 27.07
N PHE A 292 16.24 9.17 25.78
CA PHE A 292 17.52 9.36 25.12
C PHE A 292 17.34 9.97 23.74
N PHE A 293 18.39 10.63 23.31
CA PHE A 293 18.47 11.21 21.97
C PHE A 293 19.27 10.26 21.05
N THR A 294 18.81 10.10 19.81
CA THR A 294 19.57 9.39 18.79
C THR A 294 19.38 10.06 17.44
N LYS A 295 20.33 9.80 16.54
CA LYS A 295 20.32 10.31 15.17
C LYS A 295 20.19 9.16 14.19
N LEU A 296 19.18 9.24 13.34
CA LEU A 296 18.88 8.28 12.31
C LEU A 296 19.33 8.85 10.96
N THR A 297 20.32 8.27 10.33
CA THR A 297 20.74 8.66 8.98
C THR A 297 20.03 7.80 7.96
N LEU A 298 19.08 8.37 7.23
CA LEU A 298 18.30 7.67 6.21
C LEU A 298 19.22 7.10 5.11
N ARG A 299 18.92 5.90 4.65
CA ARG A 299 19.68 5.25 3.58
C ARG A 299 18.76 4.54 2.60
N ARG A 300 18.94 4.84 1.30
CA ARG A 300 18.25 4.10 0.24
C ARG A 300 18.83 2.69 0.18
N MET A 301 18.02 1.72 0.58
CA MET A 301 18.43 0.33 0.70
C MET A 301 18.18 -0.46 -0.60
N ILE A 302 17.28 0.03 -1.48
CA ILE A 302 16.95 -0.53 -2.80
C ILE A 302 16.89 0.54 -3.88
#